data_6a36f7f49156b2ff71a2ba7ee9997fbd
#
_entry.id   6a36f7f49156b2ff71a2ba7ee9997fbd
#
_cell.length_a   1.000
_cell.length_b   1.000
_cell.length_c   1.000
_cell.angle_alpha   90.00
_cell.angle_beta   90.00
_cell.angle_gamma   90.00
#
_symmetry.space_group_name_H-M   'P 1'
#
loop_
_entity.id
_entity.type
_entity.pdbx_description
1 polymer ?
#
loop_
_entity_poly.entity_id
_entity_poly.type
_entity_poly.pdbx_seq_one_letter_code
_entity_poly.pdbx_strand_id
1 'polypeptide(L)'
;MSSVAAAAEEAPTAHPQELVRALSLRDAIALVLTVIGTGVFLKAAPMAQIVGSPSKVLLAWLAAGLLSLAGALTYAELGAMMPEAGGEYVFLREAYGDLVGFLFGWSSVMLIASGGLAAVSNAVASFLAAFVSLDGVWITRELHLLGQTVHWQLGGQQLVAVAIIILFTAINARGLQLGAKVQWAATVAKVAGIVVIVLGAFLLSKTGSWSHLQKPVTAQIVPTGVGAFGAAMIASLWAYQGWSNLPMVGGEVEKPERNIPRALIYGMLLVIVVYFVTNLAFFYALPFSEVLTSNSTAYRNALPVASKAAQTFWSHGPQLVSLFFMIAAIGALNGITLMNARVPFAMARNGLFFRPLGVLSDRRVPARAIWFQGLWACLLALSGTFDQITTSVIFAVWLFTALVGSSLFVLRRKLPAAPRRYRAIGYPVVPALFVIVAAWLVLNSLFATPIESAAGLVLIAIGLPFYVFFRATRREVHADGEVAP
;
A
#
# COMPACT_ATOMS: atom_id res chain seq x y z
N MET A 1 48.18 40.09 -9.52
CA MET A 1 47.66 39.47 -8.31
C MET A 1 46.13 39.46 -8.47
N SER A 2 45.61 38.41 -8.98
CA SER A 2 44.19 38.24 -9.32
C SER A 2 43.53 37.38 -8.23
N SER A 3 42.57 37.95 -7.53
CA SER A 3 41.74 37.23 -6.54
C SER A 3 40.70 36.42 -7.27
N VAL A 4 40.88 35.12 -7.26
CA VAL A 4 39.82 34.17 -7.61
C VAL A 4 38.87 34.14 -6.43
N ALA A 5 37.75 34.88 -6.52
CA ALA A 5 36.65 34.73 -5.61
C ALA A 5 35.93 33.41 -5.98
N ALA A 6 36.10 32.41 -5.13
CA ALA A 6 35.30 31.19 -5.20
C ALA A 6 33.82 31.53 -4.96
N ALA A 7 33.01 31.34 -6.00
CA ALA A 7 31.57 31.33 -5.87
C ALA A 7 31.19 30.13 -4.98
N ALA A 8 30.95 30.39 -3.72
CA ALA A 8 30.24 29.45 -2.86
C ALA A 8 28.83 29.30 -3.45
N GLU A 9 28.54 28.13 -3.97
CA GLU A 9 27.20 27.70 -4.42
C GLU A 9 26.31 27.75 -3.18
N GLU A 10 25.60 28.86 -2.98
CA GLU A 10 24.60 28.97 -1.89
C GLU A 10 23.58 27.84 -2.07
N ALA A 11 23.61 26.91 -1.14
CA ALA A 11 22.53 25.93 -0.99
C ALA A 11 21.19 26.72 -0.90
N PRO A 12 20.16 26.39 -1.71
CA PRO A 12 18.92 27.13 -1.73
C PRO A 12 18.35 27.19 -0.31
N THR A 13 18.26 28.40 0.24
CA THR A 13 17.62 28.67 1.54
C THR A 13 16.13 28.33 1.40
N ALA A 14 15.75 27.11 1.72
CA ALA A 14 14.37 26.69 1.70
C ALA A 14 13.57 27.53 2.71
N HIS A 15 12.47 28.16 2.26
CA HIS A 15 11.57 28.89 3.14
C HIS A 15 11.14 28.00 4.34
N PRO A 16 10.97 28.54 5.54
CA PRO A 16 10.68 27.76 6.75
C PRO A 16 9.43 26.86 6.65
N GLN A 17 8.58 27.08 5.66
CA GLN A 17 7.33 26.38 5.41
C GLN A 17 7.39 25.35 4.25
N GLU A 18 8.57 25.06 3.70
CA GLU A 18 8.72 24.08 2.61
C GLU A 18 9.29 22.74 3.12
N LEU A 19 8.82 21.64 2.51
CA LEU A 19 9.36 20.30 2.74
C LEU A 19 10.80 20.23 2.20
N VAL A 20 11.66 19.48 2.89
CA VAL A 20 13.06 19.30 2.49
C VAL A 20 13.20 18.11 1.55
N ARG A 21 13.80 18.30 0.39
CA ARG A 21 14.15 17.20 -0.54
C ARG A 21 15.37 16.45 -0.02
N ALA A 22 15.13 15.39 0.75
CA ALA A 22 16.16 14.60 1.43
C ALA A 22 16.04 13.09 1.20
N LEU A 23 15.06 12.64 0.39
CA LEU A 23 14.91 11.23 0.01
C LEU A 23 15.69 10.95 -1.28
N SER A 24 16.75 10.18 -1.17
CA SER A 24 17.54 9.71 -2.29
C SER A 24 16.76 8.70 -3.17
N LEU A 25 17.30 8.36 -4.35
CA LEU A 25 16.74 7.29 -5.18
C LEU A 25 16.63 5.96 -4.40
N ARG A 26 17.62 5.65 -3.56
CA ARG A 26 17.62 4.44 -2.75
C ARG A 26 16.47 4.43 -1.73
N ASP A 27 16.21 5.57 -1.09
CA ASP A 27 15.12 5.70 -0.14
C ASP A 27 13.77 5.61 -0.84
N ALA A 28 13.64 6.23 -2.02
CA ALA A 28 12.44 6.14 -2.85
C ALA A 28 12.16 4.68 -3.31
N ILE A 29 13.19 3.92 -3.71
CA ILE A 29 13.04 2.48 -4.01
C ILE A 29 12.60 1.72 -2.75
N ALA A 30 13.19 1.99 -1.59
CA ALA A 30 12.80 1.34 -0.34
C ALA A 30 11.33 1.62 0.03
N LEU A 31 10.82 2.83 -0.30
CA LEU A 31 9.40 3.16 -0.14
C LEU A 31 8.51 2.39 -1.12
N VAL A 32 8.90 2.21 -2.39
CA VAL A 32 8.17 1.32 -3.32
C VAL A 32 8.18 -0.11 -2.81
N LEU A 33 9.29 -0.58 -2.27
CA LEU A 33 9.40 -1.93 -1.73
C LEU A 33 8.56 -2.17 -0.47
N THR A 34 7.83 -1.17 0.07
CA THR A 34 6.78 -1.38 1.08
C THR A 34 5.69 -2.34 0.59
N VAL A 35 5.50 -2.43 -0.72
CA VAL A 35 4.65 -3.42 -1.40
C VAL A 35 4.96 -4.85 -0.95
N ILE A 36 6.25 -5.20 -0.74
CA ILE A 36 6.65 -6.49 -0.20
C ILE A 36 6.22 -6.55 1.28
N GLY A 37 4.98 -6.93 1.48
CA GLY A 37 4.36 -7.08 2.78
C GLY A 37 3.99 -8.54 3.05
N THR A 38 2.81 -8.73 3.63
CA THR A 38 2.29 -10.04 4.04
C THR A 38 1.76 -10.89 2.88
N GLY A 39 1.46 -10.26 1.73
CA GLY A 39 0.77 -10.89 0.61
C GLY A 39 1.52 -12.07 0.00
N VAL A 40 2.85 -11.96 -0.16
CA VAL A 40 3.67 -13.02 -0.76
C VAL A 40 3.66 -14.32 0.06
N PHE A 41 3.47 -14.22 1.38
CA PHE A 41 3.42 -15.36 2.29
C PHE A 41 2.05 -16.05 2.36
N LEU A 42 0.97 -15.32 2.06
CA LEU A 42 -0.41 -15.74 2.34
C LEU A 42 -1.24 -16.06 1.09
N LYS A 43 -0.93 -15.48 -0.08
CA LYS A 43 -1.82 -15.57 -1.25
C LYS A 43 -1.63 -16.80 -2.12
N ALA A 44 -0.54 -17.56 -1.99
CA ALA A 44 -0.27 -18.73 -2.81
C ALA A 44 -1.35 -19.83 -2.68
N ALA A 45 -1.82 -20.13 -1.45
CA ALA A 45 -2.85 -21.14 -1.21
C ALA A 45 -4.23 -20.75 -1.77
N PRO A 46 -4.80 -19.57 -1.46
CA PRO A 46 -6.04 -19.12 -2.08
C PRO A 46 -6.00 -19.13 -3.61
N MET A 47 -4.90 -18.66 -4.21
CA MET A 47 -4.74 -18.68 -5.67
C MET A 47 -4.69 -20.11 -6.22
N ALA A 48 -3.95 -21.03 -5.56
CA ALA A 48 -3.89 -22.43 -5.92
C ALA A 48 -5.26 -23.10 -5.88
N GLN A 49 -6.05 -22.81 -4.86
CA GLN A 49 -7.44 -23.30 -4.71
C GLN A 49 -8.36 -22.78 -5.81
N ILE A 50 -8.12 -21.54 -6.30
CA ILE A 50 -8.91 -20.94 -7.39
C ILE A 50 -8.56 -21.54 -8.75
N VAL A 51 -7.28 -21.75 -9.08
CA VAL A 51 -6.86 -22.13 -10.46
C VAL A 51 -6.42 -23.58 -10.61
N GLY A 52 -6.23 -24.34 -9.52
CA GLY A 52 -5.93 -25.78 -9.55
C GLY A 52 -4.59 -26.17 -10.20
N SER A 53 -3.66 -25.23 -10.40
CA SER A 53 -2.40 -25.50 -11.12
C SER A 53 -1.27 -24.56 -10.71
N PRO A 54 -0.06 -25.06 -10.38
CA PRO A 54 1.11 -24.24 -10.04
C PRO A 54 1.46 -23.23 -11.13
N SER A 55 1.49 -23.69 -12.40
CA SER A 55 1.84 -22.83 -13.54
C SER A 55 0.85 -21.69 -13.73
N LYS A 56 -0.46 -21.92 -13.53
CA LYS A 56 -1.48 -20.86 -13.58
C LYS A 56 -1.33 -19.87 -12.43
N VAL A 57 -0.96 -20.32 -11.22
CA VAL A 57 -0.65 -19.42 -10.09
C VAL A 57 0.54 -18.52 -10.42
N LEU A 58 1.66 -19.09 -10.92
CA LEU A 58 2.84 -18.32 -11.32
C LEU A 58 2.53 -17.32 -12.44
N LEU A 59 1.73 -17.74 -13.42
CA LEU A 59 1.29 -16.85 -14.50
C LEU A 59 0.40 -15.72 -13.99
N ALA A 60 -0.50 -15.98 -13.01
CA ALA A 60 -1.32 -14.95 -12.39
C ALA A 60 -0.48 -13.94 -11.60
N TRP A 61 0.56 -14.39 -10.87
CA TRP A 61 1.52 -13.49 -10.22
C TRP A 61 2.23 -12.59 -11.23
N LEU A 62 2.71 -13.16 -12.34
CA LEU A 62 3.41 -12.41 -13.39
C LEU A 62 2.47 -11.39 -14.06
N ALA A 63 1.25 -11.82 -14.44
CA ALA A 63 0.26 -10.95 -15.07
C ALA A 63 -0.14 -9.76 -14.18
N ALA A 64 -0.39 -10.01 -12.88
CA ALA A 64 -0.69 -8.96 -11.92
C ALA A 64 0.50 -8.01 -11.70
N GLY A 65 1.72 -8.54 -11.69
CA GLY A 65 2.94 -7.76 -11.62
C GLY A 65 3.12 -6.84 -12.84
N LEU A 66 2.91 -7.36 -14.04
CA LEU A 66 2.99 -6.58 -15.27
C LEU A 66 1.90 -5.50 -15.34
N LEU A 67 0.69 -5.80 -14.87
CA LEU A 67 -0.37 -4.80 -14.75
C LEU A 67 -0.01 -3.71 -13.74
N SER A 68 0.54 -4.09 -12.59
CA SER A 68 1.01 -3.14 -11.58
C SER A 68 2.16 -2.28 -12.10
N LEU A 69 3.06 -2.87 -12.91
CA LEU A 69 4.12 -2.12 -13.60
C LEU A 69 3.53 -1.12 -14.62
N ALA A 70 2.48 -1.49 -15.35
CA ALA A 70 1.77 -0.58 -16.26
C ALA A 70 1.18 0.63 -15.50
N GLY A 71 0.63 0.39 -14.31
CA GLY A 71 0.22 1.44 -13.39
C GLY A 71 1.38 2.31 -12.94
N ALA A 72 2.48 1.70 -12.50
CA ALA A 72 3.68 2.40 -12.07
C ALA A 72 4.28 3.30 -13.18
N LEU A 73 4.28 2.83 -14.44
CA LEU A 73 4.70 3.64 -15.59
C LEU A 73 3.79 4.87 -15.82
N THR A 74 2.49 4.71 -15.57
CA THR A 74 1.50 5.80 -15.66
C THR A 74 1.72 6.84 -14.56
N TYR A 75 1.85 6.38 -13.31
CA TYR A 75 2.11 7.24 -12.14
C TYR A 75 3.50 7.90 -12.18
N ALA A 76 4.46 7.26 -12.83
CA ALA A 76 5.80 7.82 -13.03
C ALA A 76 5.78 9.13 -13.83
N GLU A 77 4.93 9.23 -14.87
CA GLU A 77 4.76 10.50 -15.60
C GLU A 77 4.07 11.55 -14.74
N LEU A 78 3.00 11.19 -14.06
CA LEU A 78 2.26 12.09 -13.18
C LEU A 78 3.15 12.62 -12.05
N GLY A 79 3.87 11.75 -11.36
CA GLY A 79 4.76 12.12 -10.27
C GLY A 79 5.98 12.90 -10.70
N ALA A 80 6.51 12.67 -11.92
CA ALA A 80 7.60 13.46 -12.47
C ALA A 80 7.14 14.86 -12.91
N MET A 81 5.89 14.98 -13.37
CA MET A 81 5.31 16.25 -13.83
C MET A 81 4.84 17.12 -12.66
N MET A 82 4.32 16.52 -11.61
CA MET A 82 3.75 17.20 -10.43
C MET A 82 4.36 16.62 -9.14
N PRO A 83 5.64 16.92 -8.86
CA PRO A 83 6.33 16.34 -7.70
C PRO A 83 6.04 17.11 -6.40
N GLU A 84 4.76 17.34 -6.14
CA GLU A 84 4.28 18.00 -4.93
C GLU A 84 3.90 16.96 -3.88
N ALA A 85 3.83 17.37 -2.60
CA ALA A 85 3.31 16.53 -1.54
C ALA A 85 1.81 16.26 -1.75
N GLY A 86 1.39 15.03 -1.51
CA GLY A 86 -0.01 14.60 -1.67
C GLY A 86 -0.28 13.71 -2.89
N GLY A 87 0.65 13.64 -3.86
CA GLY A 87 0.61 12.69 -4.99
C GLY A 87 -0.74 12.56 -5.68
N GLU A 88 -1.43 11.43 -5.47
CA GLU A 88 -2.74 11.13 -6.10
C GLU A 88 -3.79 12.23 -5.86
N TYR A 89 -3.79 12.87 -4.67
CA TYR A 89 -4.65 14.01 -4.39
C TYR A 89 -4.40 15.17 -5.36
N VAL A 90 -3.13 15.48 -5.61
CA VAL A 90 -2.75 16.55 -6.54
C VAL A 90 -3.15 16.19 -7.96
N PHE A 91 -2.88 14.97 -8.41
CA PHE A 91 -3.20 14.50 -9.76
C PHE A 91 -4.70 14.58 -10.04
N LEU A 92 -5.53 14.12 -9.10
CA LEU A 92 -6.98 14.14 -9.23
C LEU A 92 -7.54 15.56 -9.18
N ARG A 93 -7.00 16.42 -8.31
CA ARG A 93 -7.41 17.82 -8.22
C ARG A 93 -7.14 18.56 -9.52
N GLU A 94 -5.94 18.40 -10.08
CA GLU A 94 -5.56 19.07 -11.33
C GLU A 94 -6.34 18.53 -12.55
N ALA A 95 -6.62 17.22 -12.56
CA ALA A 95 -7.35 16.59 -13.65
C ALA A 95 -8.85 16.88 -13.59
N TYR A 96 -9.49 16.74 -12.42
CA TYR A 96 -10.94 16.71 -12.27
C TYR A 96 -11.52 17.79 -11.35
N GLY A 97 -10.64 18.59 -10.73
CA GLY A 97 -11.03 19.68 -9.83
C GLY A 97 -11.08 19.31 -8.36
N ASP A 98 -11.31 20.33 -7.53
CA ASP A 98 -11.21 20.27 -6.08
C ASP A 98 -12.09 19.18 -5.44
N LEU A 99 -13.29 18.92 -5.99
CA LEU A 99 -14.20 17.93 -5.43
C LEU A 99 -13.62 16.50 -5.50
N VAL A 100 -13.13 16.10 -6.68
CA VAL A 100 -12.61 14.74 -6.86
C VAL A 100 -11.32 14.55 -6.08
N GLY A 101 -10.44 15.56 -6.07
CA GLY A 101 -9.25 15.58 -5.21
C GLY A 101 -9.61 15.45 -3.74
N PHE A 102 -10.61 16.23 -3.27
CA PHE A 102 -11.07 16.16 -1.89
C PHE A 102 -11.63 14.78 -1.52
N LEU A 103 -12.51 14.21 -2.34
CA LEU A 103 -13.09 12.88 -2.07
C LEU A 103 -12.03 11.78 -2.00
N PHE A 104 -11.00 11.84 -2.85
CA PHE A 104 -9.84 10.96 -2.71
C PHE A 104 -9.12 11.20 -1.37
N GLY A 105 -8.77 12.44 -1.06
CA GLY A 105 -8.04 12.77 0.15
C GLY A 105 -8.83 12.40 1.42
N TRP A 106 -10.14 12.66 1.44
CA TRP A 106 -11.04 12.22 2.50
C TRP A 106 -11.00 10.71 2.68
N SER A 107 -11.19 9.97 1.59
CA SER A 107 -11.18 8.50 1.61
C SER A 107 -9.81 7.94 2.00
N SER A 108 -8.73 8.57 1.54
CA SER A 108 -7.36 8.20 1.91
C SER A 108 -7.16 8.31 3.42
N VAL A 109 -7.54 9.43 4.02
CA VAL A 109 -7.34 9.70 5.45
C VAL A 109 -8.29 8.87 6.32
N MET A 110 -9.59 8.88 6.00
CA MET A 110 -10.61 8.27 6.86
C MET A 110 -10.69 6.75 6.73
N LEU A 111 -10.34 6.21 5.56
CA LEU A 111 -10.54 4.80 5.27
C LEU A 111 -9.25 4.09 4.82
N ILE A 112 -8.62 4.52 3.71
CA ILE A 112 -7.59 3.75 3.03
C ILE A 112 -6.32 3.65 3.87
N ALA A 113 -5.71 4.79 4.20
CA ALA A 113 -4.43 4.83 4.90
C ALA A 113 -4.57 4.43 6.38
N SER A 114 -5.53 5.00 7.08
CA SER A 114 -5.75 4.71 8.51
C SER A 114 -6.29 3.30 8.72
N GLY A 115 -7.18 2.82 7.83
CA GLY A 115 -7.64 1.44 7.82
C GLY A 115 -6.50 0.47 7.52
N GLY A 116 -5.62 0.80 6.57
CA GLY A 116 -4.41 0.04 6.27
C GLY A 116 -3.45 -0.06 7.47
N LEU A 117 -3.24 1.05 8.20
CA LEU A 117 -2.45 1.05 9.44
C LEU A 117 -3.07 0.14 10.50
N ALA A 118 -4.37 0.28 10.76
CA ALA A 118 -5.10 -0.56 11.70
C ALA A 118 -5.00 -2.05 11.34
N ALA A 119 -5.23 -2.35 10.06
CA ALA A 119 -5.18 -3.69 9.49
C ALA A 119 -3.82 -4.37 9.69
N VAL A 120 -2.75 -3.71 9.25
CA VAL A 120 -1.40 -4.26 9.33
C VAL A 120 -0.93 -4.37 10.78
N SER A 121 -1.33 -3.43 11.66
CA SER A 121 -0.99 -3.48 13.09
C SER A 121 -1.68 -4.63 13.81
N ASN A 122 -2.95 -4.90 13.51
CA ASN A 122 -3.67 -6.07 14.04
C ASN A 122 -3.05 -7.39 13.53
N ALA A 123 -2.62 -7.43 12.26
CA ALA A 123 -1.90 -8.59 11.73
C ALA A 123 -0.58 -8.83 12.49
N VAL A 124 0.22 -7.78 12.75
CA VAL A 124 1.44 -7.91 13.56
C VAL A 124 1.13 -8.44 14.96
N ALA A 125 0.10 -7.91 15.62
CA ALA A 125 -0.33 -8.36 16.94
C ALA A 125 -0.74 -9.84 16.94
N SER A 126 -1.47 -10.29 15.91
CA SER A 126 -1.88 -11.70 15.74
C SER A 126 -0.67 -12.64 15.53
N PHE A 127 0.36 -12.21 14.79
CA PHE A 127 1.58 -13.00 14.63
C PHE A 127 2.46 -12.98 15.89
N LEU A 128 2.45 -11.88 16.63
CA LEU A 128 3.14 -11.78 17.91
C LEU A 128 2.52 -12.71 18.96
N ALA A 129 1.20 -12.94 18.88
CA ALA A 129 0.49 -13.89 19.77
C ALA A 129 1.03 -15.33 19.69
N ALA A 130 1.74 -15.70 18.60
CA ALA A 130 2.42 -16.98 18.49
C ALA A 130 3.66 -17.11 19.41
N PHE A 131 4.18 -15.99 19.94
CA PHE A 131 5.35 -15.94 20.80
C PHE A 131 5.04 -15.49 22.23
N VAL A 132 3.98 -14.68 22.40
CA VAL A 132 3.55 -14.12 23.68
C VAL A 132 2.04 -14.30 23.78
N SER A 133 1.56 -14.86 24.89
CA SER A 133 0.13 -15.04 25.11
C SER A 133 -0.57 -13.68 25.16
N LEU A 134 -1.36 -13.39 24.13
CA LEU A 134 -2.19 -12.19 23.99
C LEU A 134 -3.68 -12.52 23.97
N ASP A 135 -4.05 -13.73 24.41
CA ASP A 135 -5.39 -14.31 24.27
C ASP A 135 -6.44 -13.73 25.23
N GLY A 136 -6.05 -12.79 26.08
CA GLY A 136 -6.96 -12.10 26.99
C GLY A 136 -7.95 -11.22 26.21
N VAL A 137 -9.15 -11.74 25.93
CA VAL A 137 -10.30 -10.94 25.51
C VAL A 137 -11.00 -10.42 26.77
N TRP A 138 -11.05 -9.10 26.95
CA TRP A 138 -11.62 -8.49 28.17
C TRP A 138 -13.08 -8.10 27.99
N ILE A 139 -13.44 -7.67 26.78
CA ILE A 139 -14.80 -7.25 26.44
C ILE A 139 -15.16 -7.84 25.09
N THR A 140 -16.33 -8.47 25.01
CA THR A 140 -16.96 -8.92 23.77
C THR A 140 -18.35 -8.31 23.69
N ARG A 141 -18.72 -7.74 22.54
CA ARG A 141 -20.05 -7.23 22.24
C ARG A 141 -20.45 -7.64 20.84
N GLU A 142 -21.71 -7.98 20.68
CA GLU A 142 -22.32 -8.17 19.37
C GLU A 142 -23.03 -6.88 18.97
N LEU A 143 -22.62 -6.32 17.85
CA LEU A 143 -23.20 -5.11 17.29
C LEU A 143 -23.94 -5.49 16.00
N HIS A 144 -25.22 -5.17 15.93
CA HIS A 144 -26.02 -5.37 14.73
C HIS A 144 -25.99 -4.08 13.90
N LEU A 145 -25.18 -4.04 12.86
CA LEU A 145 -25.03 -2.90 11.95
C LEU A 145 -25.46 -3.29 10.54
N LEU A 146 -26.41 -2.57 9.97
CA LEU A 146 -26.88 -2.76 8.60
C LEU A 146 -27.28 -4.21 8.25
N GLY A 147 -27.87 -4.93 9.23
CA GLY A 147 -28.30 -6.33 9.06
C GLY A 147 -27.19 -7.38 9.19
N GLN A 148 -25.97 -6.96 9.53
CA GLN A 148 -24.86 -7.86 9.84
C GLN A 148 -24.51 -7.83 11.34
N THR A 149 -24.18 -9.00 11.89
CA THR A 149 -23.68 -9.10 13.26
C THR A 149 -22.16 -8.94 13.27
N VAL A 150 -21.70 -7.86 13.87
CA VAL A 150 -20.27 -7.56 14.06
C VAL A 150 -19.88 -7.98 15.47
N HIS A 151 -18.99 -8.96 15.59
CA HIS A 151 -18.41 -9.36 16.87
C HIS A 151 -17.28 -8.40 17.25
N TRP A 152 -17.59 -7.42 18.09
CA TRP A 152 -16.59 -6.49 18.60
C TRP A 152 -15.88 -7.10 19.82
N GLN A 153 -14.55 -7.06 19.78
CA GLN A 153 -13.71 -7.59 20.85
C GLN A 153 -12.63 -6.57 21.22
N LEU A 154 -12.37 -6.43 22.50
CA LEU A 154 -11.25 -5.66 23.04
C LEU A 154 -10.41 -6.57 23.94
N GLY A 155 -9.11 -6.66 23.63
CA GLY A 155 -8.19 -7.54 24.34
C GLY A 155 -6.72 -7.12 24.12
N GLY A 156 -5.81 -7.99 24.50
CA GLY A 156 -4.37 -7.75 24.42
C GLY A 156 -3.89 -7.46 23.00
N GLN A 157 -4.45 -8.12 21.99
CA GLN A 157 -4.06 -7.92 20.58
C GLN A 157 -4.35 -6.49 20.09
N GLN A 158 -5.52 -5.93 20.41
CA GLN A 158 -5.89 -4.57 20.02
C GLN A 158 -4.99 -3.52 20.69
N LEU A 159 -4.63 -3.72 21.96
CA LEU A 159 -3.71 -2.80 22.64
C LEU A 159 -2.29 -2.85 22.06
N VAL A 160 -1.80 -4.03 21.70
CA VAL A 160 -0.51 -4.17 20.98
C VAL A 160 -0.58 -3.47 19.64
N ALA A 161 -1.68 -3.63 18.87
CA ALA A 161 -1.86 -2.92 17.61
C ALA A 161 -1.82 -1.40 17.79
N VAL A 162 -2.52 -0.86 18.78
CA VAL A 162 -2.49 0.58 19.12
C VAL A 162 -1.08 1.03 19.51
N ALA A 163 -0.37 0.27 20.35
CA ALA A 163 1.01 0.60 20.76
C ALA A 163 1.95 0.67 19.55
N ILE A 164 1.81 -0.26 18.59
CA ILE A 164 2.59 -0.26 17.36
C ILE A 164 2.27 0.98 16.50
N ILE A 165 0.99 1.33 16.33
CA ILE A 165 0.58 2.52 15.57
C ILE A 165 1.20 3.78 16.22
N ILE A 166 1.08 3.94 17.53
CA ILE A 166 1.64 5.09 18.27
C ILE A 166 3.16 5.15 18.10
N LEU A 167 3.85 4.02 18.20
CA LEU A 167 5.31 3.94 18.02
C LEU A 167 5.74 4.47 16.65
N PHE A 168 5.14 3.96 15.55
CA PHE A 168 5.50 4.39 14.20
C PHE A 168 5.05 5.81 13.89
N THR A 169 3.92 6.25 14.44
CA THR A 169 3.49 7.65 14.41
C THR A 169 4.54 8.56 15.06
N ALA A 170 5.01 8.21 16.26
CA ALA A 170 6.02 8.98 16.97
C ALA A 170 7.38 9.00 16.25
N ILE A 171 7.80 7.87 15.67
CA ILE A 171 9.04 7.77 14.88
C ILE A 171 8.99 8.75 13.70
N ASN A 172 7.92 8.68 12.90
CA ASN A 172 7.78 9.50 11.69
C ASN A 172 7.52 10.99 12.00
N ALA A 173 6.84 11.31 13.10
CA ALA A 173 6.67 12.69 13.56
C ALA A 173 7.97 13.35 14.05
N ARG A 174 8.97 12.53 14.43
CA ARG A 174 10.30 13.02 14.87
C ARG A 174 11.22 13.44 13.71
N GLY A 175 10.94 13.05 12.48
CA GLY A 175 11.71 13.50 11.32
C GLY A 175 11.74 12.51 10.17
N LEU A 176 11.84 13.07 8.95
CA LEU A 176 11.86 12.32 7.70
C LEU A 176 12.99 11.29 7.65
N GLN A 177 14.20 11.71 8.01
CA GLN A 177 15.39 10.86 7.93
C GLN A 177 15.31 9.64 8.87
N LEU A 178 14.71 9.79 10.06
CA LEU A 178 14.51 8.67 10.98
C LEU A 178 13.53 7.65 10.39
N GLY A 179 12.39 8.11 9.87
CA GLY A 179 11.43 7.26 9.19
C GLY A 179 12.04 6.53 7.98
N ALA A 180 12.84 7.23 7.16
CA ALA A 180 13.52 6.66 6.00
C ALA A 180 14.59 5.61 6.41
N LYS A 181 15.36 5.84 7.48
CA LYS A 181 16.32 4.85 8.01
C LYS A 181 15.63 3.58 8.50
N VAL A 182 14.53 3.73 9.24
CA VAL A 182 13.71 2.60 9.71
C VAL A 182 13.15 1.85 8.50
N GLN A 183 12.65 2.57 7.49
CA GLN A 183 12.14 1.96 6.25
C GLN A 183 13.22 1.16 5.52
N TRP A 184 14.42 1.72 5.40
CA TRP A 184 15.55 1.04 4.77
C TRP A 184 15.95 -0.24 5.52
N ALA A 185 16.08 -0.16 6.84
CA ALA A 185 16.43 -1.31 7.69
C ALA A 185 15.38 -2.43 7.57
N ALA A 186 14.07 -2.08 7.64
CA ALA A 186 12.99 -3.04 7.47
C ALA A 186 13.00 -3.65 6.05
N THR A 187 13.31 -2.85 5.03
CA THR A 187 13.38 -3.33 3.63
C THR A 187 14.52 -4.33 3.45
N VAL A 188 15.71 -4.02 3.95
CA VAL A 188 16.85 -4.94 3.89
C VAL A 188 16.54 -6.24 4.65
N ALA A 189 16.00 -6.13 5.86
CA ALA A 189 15.70 -7.29 6.69
C ALA A 189 14.65 -8.21 6.05
N LYS A 190 13.55 -7.66 5.49
CA LYS A 190 12.52 -8.48 4.83
C LYS A 190 13.01 -9.12 3.53
N VAL A 191 13.80 -8.39 2.72
CA VAL A 191 14.37 -8.97 1.49
C VAL A 191 15.37 -10.08 1.84
N ALA A 192 16.24 -9.86 2.83
CA ALA A 192 17.14 -10.90 3.34
C ALA A 192 16.37 -12.13 3.84
N GLY A 193 15.27 -11.92 4.58
CA GLY A 193 14.39 -13.01 5.03
C GLY A 193 13.79 -13.81 3.89
N ILE A 194 13.30 -13.14 2.85
CA ILE A 194 12.78 -13.82 1.66
C ILE A 194 13.89 -14.60 0.96
N VAL A 195 15.07 -14.02 0.82
CA VAL A 195 16.24 -14.72 0.21
C VAL A 195 16.59 -15.97 1.02
N VAL A 196 16.59 -15.92 2.35
CA VAL A 196 16.83 -17.09 3.20
C VAL A 196 15.78 -18.18 2.95
N ILE A 197 14.49 -17.82 2.87
CA ILE A 197 13.42 -18.79 2.61
C ILE A 197 13.58 -19.39 1.20
N VAL A 198 13.85 -18.58 0.19
CA VAL A 198 14.00 -19.01 -1.21
C VAL A 198 15.21 -19.92 -1.38
N LEU A 199 16.36 -19.50 -0.85
CA LEU A 199 17.59 -20.33 -0.93
C LEU A 199 17.44 -21.61 -0.10
N GLY A 200 16.86 -21.53 1.10
CA GLY A 200 16.55 -22.71 1.91
C GLY A 200 15.63 -23.69 1.19
N ALA A 201 14.60 -23.20 0.52
CA ALA A 201 13.69 -24.03 -0.26
C ALA A 201 14.37 -24.71 -1.44
N PHE A 202 15.21 -24.01 -2.22
CA PHE A 202 15.89 -24.59 -3.38
C PHE A 202 17.08 -25.49 -3.03
N LEU A 203 17.86 -25.12 -2.00
CA LEU A 203 19.12 -25.78 -1.72
C LEU A 203 19.05 -26.85 -0.61
N LEU A 204 18.12 -26.69 0.34
CA LEU A 204 18.09 -27.49 1.56
C LEU A 204 16.76 -28.23 1.78
N SER A 205 15.75 -28.04 0.93
CA SER A 205 14.46 -28.73 1.06
C SER A 205 14.61 -30.22 0.87
N LYS A 206 14.11 -30.98 1.85
CA LYS A 206 14.14 -32.47 1.81
C LYS A 206 13.10 -33.05 0.83
N THR A 207 12.10 -32.27 0.46
CA THR A 207 11.00 -32.68 -0.43
C THR A 207 11.07 -31.98 -1.80
N GLY A 208 12.08 -31.13 -2.03
CA GLY A 208 12.19 -30.30 -3.22
C GLY A 208 12.22 -31.10 -4.52
N SER A 209 11.33 -30.78 -5.45
CA SER A 209 11.28 -31.42 -6.75
C SER A 209 10.63 -30.53 -7.81
N TRP A 210 11.24 -30.47 -8.99
CA TRP A 210 10.63 -29.78 -10.15
C TRP A 210 9.39 -30.50 -10.67
N SER A 211 9.18 -31.79 -10.34
CA SER A 211 7.99 -32.54 -10.72
C SER A 211 6.72 -32.00 -10.07
N HIS A 212 6.83 -31.25 -8.96
CA HIS A 212 5.69 -30.61 -8.28
C HIS A 212 5.01 -29.55 -9.15
N LEU A 213 5.74 -28.94 -10.08
CA LEU A 213 5.22 -27.95 -11.03
C LEU A 213 4.41 -28.58 -12.17
N GLN A 214 4.58 -29.86 -12.42
CA GLN A 214 4.01 -30.56 -13.58
C GLN A 214 2.71 -31.31 -13.28
N LYS A 215 2.36 -31.54 -12.01
CA LYS A 215 1.18 -32.31 -11.61
C LYS A 215 0.01 -31.40 -11.25
N PRO A 216 -0.91 -31.12 -12.19
CA PRO A 216 -2.19 -30.51 -11.82
C PRO A 216 -2.97 -31.53 -10.98
N VAL A 217 -3.50 -31.10 -9.86
CA VAL A 217 -4.49 -31.88 -9.11
C VAL A 217 -5.85 -31.46 -9.65
N THR A 218 -6.64 -32.41 -10.11
CA THR A 218 -8.06 -32.20 -10.41
C THR A 218 -8.79 -31.91 -9.07
N ALA A 219 -8.69 -30.68 -8.62
CA ALA A 219 -9.45 -30.23 -7.45
C ALA A 219 -10.89 -30.00 -7.89
N GLN A 220 -11.82 -30.74 -7.29
CA GLN A 220 -13.27 -30.71 -7.56
C GLN A 220 -13.96 -29.38 -7.20
N ILE A 221 -13.24 -28.31 -6.86
CA ILE A 221 -13.80 -27.09 -6.24
C ILE A 221 -13.74 -25.87 -7.16
N VAL A 222 -13.21 -25.99 -8.40
CA VAL A 222 -12.85 -24.77 -9.16
C VAL A 222 -13.67 -24.62 -10.42
N PRO A 223 -14.35 -23.47 -10.64
CA PRO A 223 -14.80 -23.09 -11.97
C PRO A 223 -13.59 -23.00 -12.90
N THR A 224 -13.52 -23.85 -13.88
CA THR A 224 -12.47 -23.81 -14.92
C THR A 224 -12.80 -22.68 -15.89
N GLY A 225 -11.84 -21.77 -16.16
CA GLY A 225 -11.99 -20.78 -17.20
C GLY A 225 -11.28 -19.44 -16.94
N VAL A 226 -11.51 -18.48 -17.81
CA VAL A 226 -10.94 -17.13 -17.74
C VAL A 226 -11.34 -16.43 -16.44
N GLY A 227 -12.52 -16.69 -15.89
CA GLY A 227 -13.00 -16.14 -14.62
C GLY A 227 -12.16 -16.58 -13.42
N ALA A 228 -11.75 -17.88 -13.37
CA ALA A 228 -10.91 -18.38 -12.29
C ALA A 228 -9.49 -17.76 -12.33
N PHE A 229 -8.91 -17.61 -13.53
CA PHE A 229 -7.62 -16.95 -13.69
C PHE A 229 -7.69 -15.47 -13.29
N GLY A 230 -8.76 -14.76 -13.69
CA GLY A 230 -9.02 -13.38 -13.27
C GLY A 230 -9.12 -13.23 -11.75
N ALA A 231 -9.85 -14.14 -11.07
CA ALA A 231 -9.97 -14.14 -9.63
C ALA A 231 -8.62 -14.39 -8.92
N ALA A 232 -7.80 -15.29 -9.43
CA ALA A 232 -6.43 -15.50 -8.91
C ALA A 232 -5.54 -14.26 -9.13
N MET A 233 -5.67 -13.61 -10.29
CA MET A 233 -4.97 -12.35 -10.57
C MET A 233 -5.40 -11.24 -9.60
N ILE A 234 -6.70 -11.10 -9.29
CA ILE A 234 -7.22 -10.16 -8.29
C ILE A 234 -6.60 -10.45 -6.92
N ALA A 235 -6.55 -11.71 -6.51
CA ALA A 235 -5.94 -12.11 -5.24
C ALA A 235 -4.46 -11.72 -5.15
N SER A 236 -3.71 -11.83 -6.25
CA SER A 236 -2.30 -11.41 -6.30
C SER A 236 -2.14 -9.88 -6.39
N LEU A 237 -3.05 -9.16 -7.06
CA LEU A 237 -3.03 -7.70 -7.13
C LEU A 237 -3.11 -7.04 -5.76
N TRP A 238 -3.80 -7.66 -4.79
CA TRP A 238 -3.78 -7.20 -3.41
C TRP A 238 -2.34 -7.16 -2.83
N ALA A 239 -1.52 -8.16 -3.16
CA ALA A 239 -0.13 -8.20 -2.70
C ALA A 239 0.77 -7.17 -3.39
N TYR A 240 0.38 -6.68 -4.57
CA TYR A 240 1.08 -5.64 -5.31
C TYR A 240 0.66 -4.22 -4.93
N GLN A 241 -0.24 -4.00 -3.96
CA GLN A 241 -0.67 -2.66 -3.54
C GLN A 241 0.42 -1.90 -2.77
N GLY A 242 0.49 -0.57 -2.96
CA GLY A 242 1.32 0.35 -2.17
C GLY A 242 2.39 1.12 -2.95
N TRP A 243 2.75 0.71 -4.18
CA TRP A 243 3.71 1.45 -5.02
C TRP A 243 3.20 2.84 -5.40
N SER A 244 1.89 3.02 -5.52
CA SER A 244 1.23 4.28 -5.85
C SER A 244 1.39 5.35 -4.77
N ASN A 245 1.81 4.99 -3.57
CA ASN A 245 2.01 5.93 -2.47
C ASN A 245 3.31 6.75 -2.61
N LEU A 246 4.31 6.32 -3.40
CA LEU A 246 5.57 7.05 -3.54
C LEU A 246 5.38 8.52 -3.97
N PRO A 247 4.55 8.86 -4.95
CA PRO A 247 4.33 10.26 -5.35
C PRO A 247 3.79 11.15 -4.22
N MET A 248 3.19 10.59 -3.16
CA MET A 248 2.69 11.38 -2.03
C MET A 248 3.81 12.15 -1.31
N VAL A 249 5.03 11.60 -1.30
CA VAL A 249 6.24 12.26 -0.78
C VAL A 249 7.08 12.93 -1.86
N GLY A 250 6.51 13.20 -3.03
CA GLY A 250 7.22 13.77 -4.18
C GLY A 250 7.98 15.05 -3.87
N GLY A 251 7.44 15.91 -2.98
CA GLY A 251 8.09 17.13 -2.51
C GLY A 251 9.34 16.89 -1.64
N GLU A 252 9.56 15.67 -1.14
CA GLU A 252 10.69 15.30 -0.29
C GLU A 252 11.73 14.44 -1.03
N VAL A 253 11.45 14.04 -2.29
CA VAL A 253 12.37 13.26 -3.14
C VAL A 253 13.37 14.18 -3.82
N GLU A 254 14.66 13.85 -3.76
CA GLU A 254 15.72 14.51 -4.51
C GLU A 254 15.55 14.29 -6.02
N LYS A 255 15.68 15.35 -6.84
CA LYS A 255 15.54 15.27 -8.30
C LYS A 255 14.31 14.44 -8.71
N PRO A 256 13.10 14.81 -8.23
CA PRO A 256 11.90 13.96 -8.30
C PRO A 256 11.53 13.59 -9.74
N GLU A 257 11.78 14.48 -10.70
CA GLU A 257 11.52 14.25 -12.13
C GLU A 257 12.32 13.06 -12.73
N ARG A 258 13.38 12.62 -12.05
CA ARG A 258 14.20 11.46 -12.41
C ARG A 258 14.00 10.30 -11.43
N ASN A 259 14.02 10.61 -10.13
CA ASN A 259 14.06 9.59 -9.08
C ASN A 259 12.71 8.92 -8.86
N ILE A 260 11.57 9.64 -9.00
CA ILE A 260 10.23 9.03 -8.89
C ILE A 260 10.01 7.97 -10.00
N PRO A 261 10.22 8.28 -11.31
CA PRO A 261 10.09 7.26 -12.35
C PRO A 261 11.02 6.07 -12.14
N ARG A 262 12.28 6.31 -11.83
CA ARG A 262 13.27 5.25 -11.61
C ARG A 262 12.89 4.36 -10.42
N ALA A 263 12.47 4.96 -9.32
CA ALA A 263 12.08 4.21 -8.13
C ALA A 263 10.85 3.34 -8.37
N LEU A 264 9.82 3.88 -9.05
CA LEU A 264 8.63 3.12 -9.42
C LEU A 264 8.97 1.95 -10.35
N ILE A 265 9.76 2.18 -11.39
CA ILE A 265 10.10 1.14 -12.37
C ILE A 265 10.99 0.07 -11.74
N TYR A 266 12.14 0.46 -11.14
CA TYR A 266 13.08 -0.51 -10.58
C TYR A 266 12.50 -1.22 -9.35
N GLY A 267 11.76 -0.48 -8.51
CA GLY A 267 11.06 -1.07 -7.37
C GLY A 267 10.05 -2.12 -7.80
N MET A 268 9.20 -1.82 -8.80
CA MET A 268 8.20 -2.77 -9.29
C MET A 268 8.81 -3.97 -10.00
N LEU A 269 9.85 -3.78 -10.80
CA LEU A 269 10.57 -4.90 -11.42
C LEU A 269 11.16 -5.83 -10.35
N LEU A 270 11.76 -5.26 -9.30
CA LEU A 270 12.28 -6.06 -8.19
C LEU A 270 11.17 -6.81 -7.46
N VAL A 271 10.01 -6.16 -7.19
CA VAL A 271 8.85 -6.82 -6.56
C VAL A 271 8.36 -7.99 -7.41
N ILE A 272 8.25 -7.81 -8.74
CA ILE A 272 7.82 -8.88 -9.65
C ILE A 272 8.75 -10.08 -9.56
N VAL A 273 10.06 -9.85 -9.64
CA VAL A 273 11.08 -10.90 -9.53
C VAL A 273 10.99 -11.61 -8.18
N VAL A 274 10.94 -10.84 -7.08
CA VAL A 274 10.86 -11.41 -5.72
C VAL A 274 9.61 -12.27 -5.58
N TYR A 275 8.44 -11.80 -6.00
CA TYR A 275 7.19 -12.55 -5.86
C TYR A 275 7.16 -13.80 -6.72
N PHE A 276 7.63 -13.70 -7.96
CA PHE A 276 7.70 -14.85 -8.87
C PHE A 276 8.65 -15.92 -8.33
N VAL A 277 9.87 -15.55 -7.96
CA VAL A 277 10.89 -16.50 -7.46
C VAL A 277 10.46 -17.12 -6.13
N THR A 278 9.83 -16.34 -5.24
CA THR A 278 9.34 -16.85 -3.95
C THR A 278 8.25 -17.90 -4.15
N ASN A 279 7.28 -17.65 -5.03
CA ASN A 279 6.22 -18.62 -5.31
C ASN A 279 6.76 -19.84 -6.05
N LEU A 280 7.72 -19.65 -6.95
CA LEU A 280 8.43 -20.78 -7.61
C LEU A 280 9.14 -21.67 -6.56
N ALA A 281 9.80 -21.06 -5.56
CA ALA A 281 10.44 -21.78 -4.48
C ALA A 281 9.43 -22.56 -3.61
N PHE A 282 8.25 -22.00 -3.34
CA PHE A 282 7.17 -22.71 -2.63
C PHE A 282 6.70 -23.93 -3.39
N PHE A 283 6.44 -23.81 -4.71
CA PHE A 283 6.00 -24.93 -5.53
C PHE A 283 7.12 -25.96 -5.81
N TYR A 284 8.39 -25.56 -5.72
CA TYR A 284 9.50 -26.49 -5.75
C TYR A 284 9.57 -27.32 -4.46
N ALA A 285 9.49 -26.64 -3.30
CA ALA A 285 9.65 -27.25 -1.99
C ALA A 285 8.47 -28.15 -1.58
N LEU A 286 7.24 -27.85 -2.04
CA LEU A 286 6.01 -28.51 -1.59
C LEU A 286 5.26 -29.18 -2.74
N PRO A 287 4.76 -30.41 -2.55
CA PRO A 287 3.73 -30.98 -3.42
C PRO A 287 2.51 -30.04 -3.49
N PHE A 288 1.88 -29.96 -4.67
CA PHE A 288 0.77 -29.04 -4.87
C PHE A 288 -0.41 -29.28 -3.92
N SER A 289 -0.66 -30.53 -3.51
CA SER A 289 -1.64 -30.91 -2.50
C SER A 289 -1.41 -30.21 -1.14
N GLU A 290 -0.15 -30.06 -0.74
CA GLU A 290 0.22 -29.36 0.48
C GLU A 290 -0.03 -27.85 0.40
N VAL A 291 0.14 -27.27 -0.79
CA VAL A 291 -0.19 -25.88 -1.04
C VAL A 291 -1.70 -25.66 -0.97
N LEU A 292 -2.50 -26.54 -1.56
CA LEU A 292 -3.97 -26.50 -1.55
C LEU A 292 -4.55 -26.53 -0.13
N THR A 293 -3.93 -27.29 0.78
CA THR A 293 -4.35 -27.44 2.19
C THR A 293 -3.67 -26.46 3.14
N SER A 294 -3.02 -25.43 2.62
CA SER A 294 -2.41 -24.38 3.43
C SER A 294 -3.42 -23.30 3.82
N ASN A 295 -3.01 -22.42 4.75
CA ASN A 295 -3.87 -21.38 5.32
C ASN A 295 -4.62 -20.56 4.24
N SER A 296 -5.93 -20.52 4.41
CA SER A 296 -6.89 -19.84 3.56
C SER A 296 -8.23 -19.71 4.26
N THR A 297 -9.24 -19.15 3.64
CA THR A 297 -10.63 -19.17 4.17
C THR A 297 -11.18 -20.58 4.37
N ALA A 298 -10.76 -21.54 3.53
CA ALA A 298 -11.15 -22.95 3.65
C ALA A 298 -10.35 -23.70 4.74
N TYR A 299 -9.10 -23.28 5.00
CA TYR A 299 -8.19 -23.95 5.95
C TYR A 299 -7.61 -22.93 6.94
N ARG A 300 -8.48 -22.34 7.77
CA ARG A 300 -8.10 -21.20 8.65
C ARG A 300 -7.01 -21.54 9.66
N ASN A 301 -6.97 -22.78 10.17
CA ASN A 301 -6.02 -23.22 11.20
C ASN A 301 -4.76 -23.87 10.61
N ALA A 302 -4.66 -23.98 9.28
CA ALA A 302 -3.49 -24.55 8.65
C ALA A 302 -2.31 -23.54 8.60
N LEU A 303 -1.09 -24.06 8.54
CA LEU A 303 0.09 -23.23 8.36
C LEU A 303 0.06 -22.53 6.98
N PRO A 304 0.54 -21.28 6.90
CA PRO A 304 0.79 -20.62 5.62
C PRO A 304 1.75 -21.41 4.72
N VAL A 305 1.62 -21.27 3.39
CA VAL A 305 2.49 -21.95 2.41
C VAL A 305 3.97 -21.70 2.71
N ALA A 306 4.34 -20.44 3.01
CA ALA A 306 5.71 -20.07 3.37
C ALA A 306 6.23 -20.84 4.58
N SER A 307 5.39 -21.03 5.62
CA SER A 307 5.74 -21.76 6.84
C SER A 307 5.95 -23.25 6.56
N LYS A 308 5.05 -23.87 5.76
CA LYS A 308 5.23 -25.27 5.31
C LYS A 308 6.49 -25.43 4.46
N ALA A 309 6.76 -24.50 3.53
CA ALA A 309 7.97 -24.53 2.71
C ALA A 309 9.24 -24.41 3.57
N ALA A 310 9.27 -23.50 4.54
CA ALA A 310 10.39 -23.36 5.46
C ALA A 310 10.58 -24.60 6.35
N GLN A 311 9.50 -25.28 6.71
CA GLN A 311 9.55 -26.50 7.51
C GLN A 311 10.22 -27.66 6.76
N THR A 312 10.27 -27.66 5.43
CA THR A 312 10.94 -28.70 4.63
C THR A 312 12.45 -28.74 4.82
N PHE A 313 13.06 -27.61 5.23
CA PHE A 313 14.50 -27.54 5.44
C PHE A 313 14.92 -27.15 6.87
N TRP A 314 13.98 -26.63 7.68
CA TRP A 314 14.25 -26.28 9.07
C TRP A 314 13.03 -26.53 9.96
N SER A 315 13.21 -27.29 11.06
CA SER A 315 12.13 -27.64 11.98
C SER A 315 11.43 -26.41 12.60
N HIS A 316 12.16 -25.32 12.84
CA HIS A 316 11.63 -24.05 13.33
C HIS A 316 11.27 -23.07 12.19
N GLY A 317 11.06 -23.58 10.97
CA GLY A 317 10.66 -22.80 9.79
C GLY A 317 9.43 -21.92 10.00
N PRO A 318 8.35 -22.39 10.64
CA PRO A 318 7.17 -21.56 10.92
C PRO A 318 7.48 -20.31 11.75
N GLN A 319 8.31 -20.45 12.80
CA GLN A 319 8.72 -19.32 13.65
C GLN A 319 9.59 -18.31 12.88
N LEU A 320 10.50 -18.82 12.03
CA LEU A 320 11.31 -17.99 11.14
C LEU A 320 10.41 -17.14 10.21
N VAL A 321 9.44 -17.79 9.56
CA VAL A 321 8.50 -17.10 8.66
C VAL A 321 7.65 -16.08 9.42
N SER A 322 7.19 -16.40 10.63
CA SER A 322 6.44 -15.46 11.46
C SER A 322 7.27 -14.22 11.81
N LEU A 323 8.56 -14.41 12.13
CA LEU A 323 9.48 -13.30 12.37
C LEU A 323 9.63 -12.41 11.12
N PHE A 324 9.88 -13.00 9.96
CA PHE A 324 10.02 -12.23 8.71
C PHE A 324 8.70 -11.58 8.28
N PHE A 325 7.58 -12.22 8.54
CA PHE A 325 6.26 -11.63 8.35
C PHE A 325 6.09 -10.36 9.20
N MET A 326 6.42 -10.42 10.49
CA MET A 326 6.35 -9.25 11.37
C MET A 326 7.27 -8.12 10.89
N ILE A 327 8.51 -8.43 10.49
CA ILE A 327 9.45 -7.43 9.92
C ILE A 327 8.89 -6.79 8.65
N ALA A 328 8.30 -7.59 7.75
CA ALA A 328 7.69 -7.09 6.53
C ALA A 328 6.49 -6.17 6.82
N ALA A 329 5.64 -6.57 7.77
CA ALA A 329 4.48 -5.79 8.21
C ALA A 329 4.90 -4.47 8.89
N ILE A 330 5.94 -4.50 9.73
CA ILE A 330 6.55 -3.30 10.34
C ILE A 330 7.04 -2.33 9.26
N GLY A 331 7.73 -2.83 8.23
CA GLY A 331 8.16 -2.01 7.10
C GLY A 331 6.97 -1.38 6.34
N ALA A 332 5.87 -2.12 6.15
CA ALA A 332 4.67 -1.58 5.53
C ALA A 332 4.02 -0.49 6.40
N LEU A 333 3.89 -0.71 7.72
CA LEU A 333 3.38 0.29 8.67
C LEU A 333 4.16 1.59 8.61
N ASN A 334 5.49 1.49 8.70
CA ASN A 334 6.34 2.68 8.64
C ASN A 334 6.15 3.43 7.33
N GLY A 335 6.13 2.74 6.18
CA GLY A 335 5.92 3.34 4.87
C GLY A 335 4.55 4.01 4.72
N ILE A 336 3.47 3.35 5.15
CA ILE A 336 2.12 3.93 5.14
C ILE A 336 2.08 5.20 5.99
N THR A 337 2.62 5.16 7.22
CA THR A 337 2.65 6.32 8.13
C THR A 337 3.44 7.48 7.53
N LEU A 338 4.59 7.18 6.92
CA LEU A 338 5.46 8.19 6.33
C LEU A 338 4.81 8.85 5.10
N MET A 339 4.29 8.05 4.17
CA MET A 339 3.84 8.58 2.88
C MET A 339 2.45 9.22 2.94
N ASN A 340 1.48 8.54 3.55
CA ASN A 340 0.07 8.94 3.44
C ASN A 340 -0.29 10.21 4.24
N ALA A 341 0.44 10.55 5.30
CA ALA A 341 0.22 11.78 6.06
C ALA A 341 0.44 13.07 5.23
N ARG A 342 1.06 12.97 4.04
CA ARG A 342 1.23 14.10 3.12
C ARG A 342 -0.08 14.45 2.40
N VAL A 343 -1.04 13.55 2.34
CA VAL A 343 -2.35 13.83 1.76
C VAL A 343 -3.14 14.84 2.60
N PRO A 344 -3.43 14.61 3.91
CA PRO A 344 -4.12 15.60 4.74
C PRO A 344 -3.32 16.90 4.89
N PHE A 345 -1.99 16.83 4.88
CA PHE A 345 -1.14 18.03 4.85
C PHE A 345 -1.39 18.86 3.58
N ALA A 346 -1.36 18.25 2.41
CA ALA A 346 -1.60 18.94 1.14
C ALA A 346 -3.03 19.51 1.04
N MET A 347 -4.04 18.76 1.49
CA MET A 347 -5.42 19.22 1.57
C MET A 347 -5.57 20.45 2.45
N ALA A 348 -4.93 20.45 3.63
CA ALA A 348 -4.97 21.56 4.59
C ALA A 348 -4.30 22.80 3.99
N ARG A 349 -3.17 22.67 3.31
CA ARG A 349 -2.50 23.78 2.60
C ARG A 349 -3.35 24.36 1.46
N ASN A 350 -4.19 23.54 0.86
CA ASN A 350 -5.13 24.00 -0.17
C ASN A 350 -6.44 24.55 0.41
N GLY A 351 -6.57 24.67 1.74
CA GLY A 351 -7.77 25.16 2.42
C GLY A 351 -8.96 24.19 2.34
N LEU A 352 -8.72 22.91 2.02
CA LEU A 352 -9.74 21.86 1.87
C LEU A 352 -9.71 20.84 3.01
N PHE A 353 -9.03 21.16 4.12
CA PHE A 353 -9.03 20.36 5.34
C PHE A 353 -8.67 21.22 6.56
N PHE A 354 -8.54 20.62 7.74
CA PHE A 354 -8.21 21.32 8.98
C PHE A 354 -6.86 22.06 8.87
N ARG A 355 -6.86 23.39 8.91
CA ARG A 355 -5.67 24.25 8.74
C ARG A 355 -4.45 23.84 9.58
N PRO A 356 -4.58 23.45 10.88
CA PRO A 356 -3.42 23.05 11.68
C PRO A 356 -2.61 21.88 11.11
N LEU A 357 -3.21 21.05 10.23
CA LEU A 357 -2.51 19.92 9.61
C LEU A 357 -1.58 20.34 8.47
N GLY A 358 -1.76 21.57 7.93
CA GLY A 358 -0.93 22.16 6.89
C GLY A 358 0.36 22.81 7.40
N VAL A 359 0.64 22.73 8.72
CA VAL A 359 1.81 23.34 9.35
C VAL A 359 2.92 22.29 9.53
N LEU A 360 4.14 22.66 9.15
CA LEU A 360 5.33 21.85 9.38
C LEU A 360 5.88 22.08 10.80
N SER A 361 6.47 21.04 11.37
CA SER A 361 7.25 21.12 12.60
C SER A 361 8.62 21.75 12.35
N ASP A 362 9.39 22.08 13.41
CA ASP A 362 10.78 22.58 13.33
C ASP A 362 11.69 21.61 12.54
N ARG A 363 11.34 20.34 12.48
CA ARG A 363 12.03 19.30 11.69
C ARG A 363 11.54 19.18 10.26
N ARG A 364 10.71 20.12 9.81
CA ARG A 364 10.12 20.18 8.46
C ARG A 364 9.36 18.93 8.04
N VAL A 365 8.66 18.29 8.99
CA VAL A 365 7.73 17.20 8.73
C VAL A 365 6.32 17.61 9.14
N PRO A 366 5.26 17.13 8.49
CA PRO A 366 3.87 17.43 8.84
C PRO A 366 3.42 16.63 10.08
N ALA A 367 4.07 16.89 11.23
CA ALA A 367 3.90 16.11 12.45
C ALA A 367 2.44 16.04 12.92
N ARG A 368 1.68 17.15 12.81
CA ARG A 368 0.24 17.18 13.18
C ARG A 368 -0.60 16.26 12.28
N ALA A 369 -0.32 16.23 10.98
CA ALA A 369 -0.99 15.33 10.03
C ALA A 369 -0.64 13.86 10.31
N ILE A 370 0.62 13.56 10.64
CA ILE A 370 1.08 12.22 11.03
C ILE A 370 0.34 11.76 12.30
N TRP A 371 0.25 12.60 13.33
CA TRP A 371 -0.47 12.28 14.55
C TRP A 371 -1.99 12.14 14.32
N PHE A 372 -2.59 12.99 13.51
CA PHE A 372 -4.01 12.89 13.16
C PHE A 372 -4.32 11.54 12.52
N GLN A 373 -3.53 11.13 11.52
CA GLN A 373 -3.68 9.84 10.86
C GLN A 373 -3.46 8.66 11.81
N GLY A 374 -2.42 8.73 12.66
CA GLY A 374 -2.11 7.68 13.63
C GLY A 374 -3.18 7.51 14.69
N LEU A 375 -3.69 8.61 15.27
CA LEU A 375 -4.77 8.56 16.26
C LEU A 375 -6.07 8.02 15.65
N TRP A 376 -6.42 8.43 14.42
CA TRP A 376 -7.57 7.89 13.72
C TRP A 376 -7.41 6.39 13.44
N ALA A 377 -6.21 5.94 13.06
CA ALA A 377 -5.91 4.52 12.89
C ALA A 377 -6.03 3.72 14.20
N CYS A 378 -5.67 4.31 15.35
CA CYS A 378 -5.88 3.68 16.66
C CYS A 378 -7.37 3.45 16.94
N LEU A 379 -8.24 4.44 16.64
CA LEU A 379 -9.69 4.28 16.76
C LEU A 379 -10.22 3.15 15.90
N LEU A 380 -9.75 3.07 14.64
CA LEU A 380 -10.12 1.97 13.74
C LEU A 380 -9.59 0.62 14.22
N ALA A 381 -8.37 0.54 14.75
CA ALA A 381 -7.81 -0.69 15.30
C ALA A 381 -8.61 -1.21 16.52
N LEU A 382 -9.14 -0.29 17.34
CA LEU A 382 -10.00 -0.60 18.47
C LEU A 382 -11.44 -0.95 18.07
N SER A 383 -11.89 -0.58 16.86
CA SER A 383 -13.26 -0.86 16.41
C SER A 383 -13.54 -2.34 16.16
N GLY A 384 -12.52 -3.19 16.04
CA GLY A 384 -12.64 -4.63 15.87
C GLY A 384 -13.22 -5.10 14.52
N THR A 385 -13.50 -4.19 13.60
CA THR A 385 -14.18 -4.45 12.30
C THR A 385 -13.21 -4.67 11.14
N PHE A 386 -12.07 -5.30 11.41
CA PHE A 386 -10.95 -5.43 10.48
C PHE A 386 -11.32 -5.98 9.09
N ASP A 387 -11.98 -7.14 9.03
CA ASP A 387 -12.27 -7.81 7.75
C ASP A 387 -13.26 -7.01 6.89
N GLN A 388 -14.23 -6.37 7.52
CA GLN A 388 -15.27 -5.57 6.84
C GLN A 388 -14.69 -4.26 6.28
N ILE A 389 -13.84 -3.59 7.08
CA ILE A 389 -13.15 -2.37 6.64
C ILE A 389 -12.21 -2.68 5.48
N THR A 390 -11.49 -3.80 5.52
CA THR A 390 -10.51 -4.16 4.50
C THR A 390 -11.15 -4.31 3.11
N THR A 391 -12.31 -4.93 3.00
CA THR A 391 -13.00 -5.11 1.71
C THR A 391 -13.48 -3.77 1.13
N SER A 392 -14.06 -2.89 1.98
CA SER A 392 -14.47 -1.54 1.57
C SER A 392 -13.28 -0.67 1.15
N VAL A 393 -12.12 -0.83 1.84
CA VAL A 393 -10.86 -0.16 1.46
C VAL A 393 -10.41 -0.56 0.07
N ILE A 394 -10.44 -1.87 -0.26
CA ILE A 394 -10.00 -2.37 -1.57
C ILE A 394 -10.83 -1.76 -2.69
N PHE A 395 -12.15 -1.69 -2.51
CA PHE A 395 -13.03 -1.05 -3.49
C PHE A 395 -12.65 0.43 -3.73
N ALA A 396 -12.50 1.21 -2.65
CA ALA A 396 -12.13 2.62 -2.73
C ALA A 396 -10.75 2.82 -3.39
N VAL A 397 -9.76 1.97 -3.06
CA VAL A 397 -8.43 1.99 -3.67
C VAL A 397 -8.52 1.82 -5.19
N TRP A 398 -9.23 0.80 -5.68
CA TRP A 398 -9.32 0.55 -7.12
C TRP A 398 -10.12 1.61 -7.86
N LEU A 399 -11.17 2.17 -7.24
CA LEU A 399 -11.93 3.29 -7.78
C LEU A 399 -11.01 4.50 -8.05
N PHE A 400 -10.26 4.92 -7.04
CA PHE A 400 -9.36 6.07 -7.20
C PHE A 400 -8.14 5.74 -8.06
N THR A 401 -7.63 4.52 -8.03
CA THR A 401 -6.54 4.07 -8.91
C THR A 401 -6.95 4.16 -10.39
N ALA A 402 -8.18 3.78 -10.73
CA ALA A 402 -8.72 3.95 -12.09
C ALA A 402 -8.82 5.43 -12.48
N LEU A 403 -9.31 6.28 -11.57
CA LEU A 403 -9.40 7.73 -11.79
C LEU A 403 -8.01 8.37 -11.95
N VAL A 404 -7.02 8.00 -11.11
CA VAL A 404 -5.65 8.50 -11.26
C VAL A 404 -5.02 8.03 -12.56
N GLY A 405 -5.19 6.77 -12.94
CA GLY A 405 -4.72 6.27 -14.22
C GLY A 405 -5.29 7.05 -15.40
N SER A 406 -6.60 7.34 -15.37
CA SER A 406 -7.29 8.13 -16.42
C SER A 406 -6.90 9.62 -16.39
N SER A 407 -6.45 10.17 -15.26
CA SER A 407 -6.00 11.55 -15.15
C SER A 407 -4.82 11.86 -16.08
N LEU A 408 -3.97 10.88 -16.41
CA LEU A 408 -2.87 11.05 -17.37
C LEU A 408 -3.37 11.53 -18.74
N PHE A 409 -4.47 10.93 -19.24
CA PHE A 409 -5.07 11.31 -20.52
C PHE A 409 -5.66 12.73 -20.47
N VAL A 410 -6.33 13.05 -19.36
CA VAL A 410 -6.92 14.38 -19.13
C VAL A 410 -5.83 15.44 -19.05
N LEU A 411 -4.78 15.21 -18.26
CA LEU A 411 -3.69 16.17 -18.05
C LEU A 411 -2.81 16.36 -19.29
N ARG A 412 -2.66 15.34 -20.12
CA ARG A 412 -2.00 15.50 -21.42
C ARG A 412 -2.77 16.44 -22.36
N ARG A 413 -4.10 16.48 -22.26
CA ARG A 413 -4.96 17.39 -23.04
C ARG A 413 -5.04 18.77 -22.39
N LYS A 414 -5.18 18.86 -21.07
CA LYS A 414 -5.29 20.13 -20.33
C LYS A 414 -3.98 20.92 -20.28
N LEU A 415 -2.86 20.22 -20.15
CA LEU A 415 -1.54 20.79 -19.95
C LEU A 415 -0.56 20.30 -21.03
N PRO A 416 -0.79 20.59 -22.34
CA PRO A 416 0.03 20.05 -23.42
C PRO A 416 1.49 20.57 -23.37
N ALA A 417 1.68 21.80 -22.89
CA ALA A 417 2.98 22.46 -22.79
C ALA A 417 3.74 22.15 -21.49
N ALA A 418 3.14 21.43 -20.53
CA ALA A 418 3.82 21.11 -19.27
C ALA A 418 5.11 20.30 -19.52
N PRO A 419 6.22 20.62 -18.83
CA PRO A 419 7.48 19.92 -19.00
C PRO A 419 7.35 18.46 -18.55
N ARG A 420 7.61 17.50 -19.44
CA ARG A 420 7.56 16.06 -19.17
C ARG A 420 8.94 15.46 -19.40
N ARG A 421 9.77 15.44 -18.34
CA ARG A 421 11.10 14.80 -18.40
C ARG A 421 11.01 13.28 -18.49
N TYR A 422 9.92 12.69 -18.02
CA TYR A 422 9.56 11.29 -18.23
C TYR A 422 8.19 11.22 -18.93
N ARG A 423 8.08 10.35 -19.91
CA ARG A 423 6.82 10.05 -20.61
C ARG A 423 6.50 8.56 -20.42
N ALA A 424 5.25 8.24 -20.09
CA ALA A 424 4.82 6.88 -19.85
C ALA A 424 5.10 5.98 -21.07
N ILE A 425 5.88 4.93 -20.84
CA ILE A 425 6.27 3.97 -21.87
C ILE A 425 5.01 3.26 -22.38
N GLY A 426 4.91 3.12 -23.71
CA GLY A 426 3.76 2.45 -24.32
C GLY A 426 2.45 3.27 -24.33
N TYR A 427 2.54 4.59 -24.11
CA TYR A 427 1.35 5.45 -24.23
C TYR A 427 0.85 5.46 -25.70
N PRO A 428 -0.47 5.42 -25.96
CA PRO A 428 -1.56 5.40 -24.97
C PRO A 428 -1.97 4.00 -24.48
N VAL A 429 -1.45 2.94 -25.08
CA VAL A 429 -1.93 1.55 -24.92
C VAL A 429 -1.74 1.05 -23.50
N VAL A 430 -0.52 1.16 -22.95
CA VAL A 430 -0.20 0.62 -21.60
C VAL A 430 -1.01 1.33 -20.51
N PRO A 431 -1.10 2.67 -20.46
CA PRO A 431 -1.98 3.35 -19.51
C PRO A 431 -3.47 3.02 -19.73
N ALA A 432 -3.94 2.89 -20.98
CA ALA A 432 -5.32 2.55 -21.27
C ALA A 432 -5.68 1.15 -20.76
N LEU A 433 -4.82 0.15 -21.00
CA LEU A 433 -5.00 -1.19 -20.49
C LEU A 433 -5.06 -1.21 -18.96
N PHE A 434 -4.18 -0.47 -18.30
CA PHE A 434 -4.20 -0.33 -16.83
C PHE A 434 -5.55 0.24 -16.34
N VAL A 435 -6.03 1.32 -16.94
CA VAL A 435 -7.31 1.95 -16.58
C VAL A 435 -8.49 1.01 -16.82
N ILE A 436 -8.52 0.31 -17.96
CA ILE A 436 -9.58 -0.65 -18.30
C ILE A 436 -9.65 -1.76 -17.26
N VAL A 437 -8.50 -2.36 -16.89
CA VAL A 437 -8.47 -3.43 -15.88
C VAL A 437 -8.83 -2.89 -14.50
N ALA A 438 -8.35 -1.70 -14.11
CA ALA A 438 -8.72 -1.08 -12.84
C ALA A 438 -10.24 -0.80 -12.77
N ALA A 439 -10.83 -0.28 -13.84
CA ALA A 439 -12.28 -0.07 -13.93
C ALA A 439 -13.06 -1.39 -13.87
N TRP A 440 -12.55 -2.44 -14.55
CA TRP A 440 -13.15 -3.77 -14.47
C TRP A 440 -13.11 -4.34 -13.05
N LEU A 441 -12.02 -4.13 -12.30
CA LEU A 441 -11.92 -4.54 -10.90
C LEU A 441 -12.97 -3.83 -10.02
N VAL A 442 -13.21 -2.55 -10.24
CA VAL A 442 -14.27 -1.78 -9.55
C VAL A 442 -15.65 -2.38 -9.85
N LEU A 443 -15.94 -2.60 -11.13
CA LEU A 443 -17.22 -3.20 -11.56
C LEU A 443 -17.40 -4.60 -10.98
N ASN A 444 -16.35 -5.44 -11.05
CA ASN A 444 -16.38 -6.78 -10.47
C ASN A 444 -16.63 -6.76 -8.96
N SER A 445 -16.05 -5.81 -8.22
CA SER A 445 -16.29 -5.66 -6.78
C SER A 445 -17.75 -5.28 -6.48
N LEU A 446 -18.38 -4.43 -7.31
CA LEU A 446 -19.78 -4.07 -7.14
C LEU A 446 -20.72 -5.27 -7.28
N PHE A 447 -20.37 -6.26 -8.10
CA PHE A 447 -21.17 -7.48 -8.27
C PHE A 447 -20.80 -8.59 -7.28
N ALA A 448 -19.51 -8.74 -6.96
CA ALA A 448 -19.03 -9.81 -6.08
C ALA A 448 -19.23 -9.51 -4.59
N THR A 449 -19.10 -8.23 -4.20
CA THR A 449 -19.20 -7.75 -2.80
C THR A 449 -20.04 -6.47 -2.74
N PRO A 450 -21.36 -6.53 -3.06
CA PRO A 450 -22.20 -5.35 -3.23
C PRO A 450 -22.36 -4.53 -1.93
N ILE A 451 -22.47 -5.19 -0.77
CA ILE A 451 -22.68 -4.54 0.53
C ILE A 451 -21.42 -3.75 0.91
N GLU A 452 -20.26 -4.36 0.82
CA GLU A 452 -18.98 -3.75 1.15
C GLU A 452 -18.62 -2.62 0.17
N SER A 453 -18.95 -2.80 -1.10
CA SER A 453 -18.78 -1.77 -2.14
C SER A 453 -19.71 -0.58 -1.89
N ALA A 454 -20.97 -0.84 -1.53
CA ALA A 454 -21.92 0.22 -1.16
C ALA A 454 -21.47 0.95 0.11
N ALA A 455 -20.97 0.24 1.12
CA ALA A 455 -20.39 0.84 2.32
C ALA A 455 -19.19 1.74 1.96
N GLY A 456 -18.32 1.31 1.06
CA GLY A 456 -17.22 2.13 0.53
C GLY A 456 -17.72 3.41 -0.14
N LEU A 457 -18.75 3.32 -1.01
CA LEU A 457 -19.37 4.48 -1.64
C LEU A 457 -20.00 5.44 -0.63
N VAL A 458 -20.69 4.92 0.38
CA VAL A 458 -21.30 5.73 1.45
C VAL A 458 -20.20 6.47 2.22
N LEU A 459 -19.10 5.80 2.59
CA LEU A 459 -17.99 6.43 3.29
C LEU A 459 -17.32 7.54 2.45
N ILE A 460 -17.21 7.35 1.13
CA ILE A 460 -16.75 8.40 0.22
C ILE A 460 -17.77 9.56 0.19
N ALA A 461 -19.07 9.26 0.09
CA ALA A 461 -20.14 10.26 0.00
C ALA A 461 -20.30 11.07 1.29
N ILE A 462 -20.00 10.50 2.46
CA ILE A 462 -19.92 11.25 3.74
C ILE A 462 -18.92 12.41 3.66
N GLY A 463 -17.93 12.35 2.78
CA GLY A 463 -17.03 13.46 2.50
C GLY A 463 -17.69 14.68 1.87
N LEU A 464 -18.85 14.55 1.19
CA LEU A 464 -19.52 15.66 0.48
C LEU A 464 -19.91 16.84 1.40
N PRO A 465 -20.59 16.63 2.54
CA PRO A 465 -20.90 17.72 3.46
C PRO A 465 -19.62 18.40 3.98
N PHE A 466 -18.57 17.65 4.27
CA PHE A 466 -17.29 18.23 4.69
C PHE A 466 -16.61 19.04 3.59
N TYR A 467 -16.72 18.59 2.32
CA TYR A 467 -16.25 19.38 1.19
C TYR A 467 -16.95 20.73 1.09
N VAL A 468 -18.27 20.74 1.24
CA VAL A 468 -19.05 21.98 1.21
C VAL A 468 -18.62 22.91 2.35
N PHE A 469 -18.45 22.37 3.55
CA PHE A 469 -18.00 23.11 4.72
C PHE A 469 -16.62 23.74 4.49
N PHE A 470 -15.60 22.96 4.13
CA PHE A 470 -14.24 23.47 3.92
C PHE A 470 -14.17 24.45 2.75
N ARG A 471 -14.94 24.22 1.67
CA ARG A 471 -15.00 25.13 0.54
C ARG A 471 -15.60 26.48 0.90
N ALA A 472 -16.64 26.52 1.73
CA ALA A 472 -17.24 27.76 2.24
C ALA A 472 -16.24 28.55 3.07
N THR A 473 -15.60 27.89 4.07
CA THR A 473 -14.59 28.52 4.93
C THR A 473 -13.39 29.04 4.12
N ARG A 474 -12.98 28.37 3.05
CA ARG A 474 -11.91 28.84 2.15
C ARG A 474 -12.30 30.14 1.44
N ARG A 475 -13.57 30.27 1.02
CA ARG A 475 -14.05 31.47 0.32
C ARG A 475 -14.11 32.69 1.24
N GLU A 476 -14.56 32.51 2.47
CA GLU A 476 -14.59 33.58 3.49
C GLU A 476 -13.20 34.15 3.73
N VAL A 477 -12.18 33.33 3.91
CA VAL A 477 -10.78 33.75 4.13
C VAL A 477 -10.21 34.53 2.95
N HIS A 478 -10.57 34.17 1.72
CA HIS A 478 -10.14 34.91 0.53
C HIS A 478 -10.91 36.22 0.34
N ALA A 479 -12.15 36.33 0.85
CA ALA A 479 -12.95 37.54 0.81
C ALA A 479 -12.45 38.58 1.84
N ASP A 480 -11.96 38.12 3.01
CA ASP A 480 -11.48 38.97 4.10
C ASP A 480 -10.03 39.45 3.92
N GLY A 481 -9.38 39.15 2.79
CA GLY A 481 -8.04 39.67 2.42
C GLY A 481 -6.85 39.10 3.21
N GLU A 482 -7.05 38.09 4.04
CA GLU A 482 -5.97 37.35 4.67
C GLU A 482 -5.35 36.38 3.65
N VAL A 483 -4.22 36.82 3.07
CA VAL A 483 -3.34 35.93 2.31
C VAL A 483 -2.85 34.85 3.26
N ALA A 484 -3.24 33.61 3.01
CA ALA A 484 -2.75 32.47 3.81
C ALA A 484 -1.21 32.40 3.71
N PRO A 485 -0.49 32.16 4.79
CA PRO A 485 0.96 32.09 4.85
C PRO A 485 1.55 30.95 4.03
#